data_93460d0e7e224783cf8312942590d765
#
_entry.id   93460d0e7e224783cf8312942590d765
#
_cell.length_a   1.000
_cell.length_b   1.000
_cell.length_c   1.000
_cell.angle_alpha   90.00
_cell.angle_beta   90.00
_cell.angle_gamma   90.00
#
_symmetry.space_group_name_H-M   'P 1'
#
loop_
_entity.id
_entity.type
_entity.pdbx_description
1 polymer ?
#
loop_
_entity_poly.entity_id
_entity_poly.type
_entity_poly.pdbx_seq_one_letter_code
_entity_poly.pdbx_strand_id
1 'polypeptide(L)'
;MKRLVALMGAVMALTLGSGGASAELHGCRASRALLDLGNPLEIARTAVADERQLRIVAMGSSSTQGYGTTNPQFAYPFQLKLRLEAAMPGVAIHVFNKGIGGQDADEMTARMKSDVQPERAHLVVWQVGTNSAIRRIPTDQFAKRLRAGIDIGKSLGANFVLMNLQYVPAVVALPDEEEYARVMGEVAKEKGAGLFNRFDIMRAWYKDGMPYSQFVTSDGLHLNDFGQKCIGKLLSEAIIDTIAPKQLTGAPHTPH
;
A
#
# COMPACT_ATOMS: atom_id res chain seq x y z
N MET A 1 72.90 -17.85 -29.96
CA MET A 1 71.51 -18.27 -30.06
C MET A 1 70.91 -18.16 -28.68
N LYS A 2 70.17 -17.04 -28.43
CA LYS A 2 69.46 -16.81 -27.17
C LYS A 2 67.95 -16.83 -27.47
N ARG A 3 67.27 -17.82 -26.93
CA ARG A 3 65.81 -17.93 -27.06
C ARG A 3 65.15 -17.01 -26.01
N LEU A 4 64.36 -16.06 -26.48
CA LEU A 4 63.44 -15.24 -25.67
C LEU A 4 62.17 -16.06 -25.42
N VAL A 5 61.86 -16.30 -24.16
CA VAL A 5 60.58 -16.86 -23.74
C VAL A 5 59.67 -15.69 -23.35
N ALA A 6 58.59 -15.50 -24.13
CA ALA A 6 57.59 -14.51 -23.82
C ALA A 6 56.57 -15.11 -22.84
N LEU A 7 56.48 -14.55 -21.62
CA LEU A 7 55.41 -14.85 -20.66
C LEU A 7 54.20 -14.01 -21.04
N MET A 8 53.11 -14.66 -21.50
CA MET A 8 51.77 -14.08 -21.63
C MET A 8 51.11 -14.12 -20.26
N GLY A 9 50.99 -12.99 -19.58
CA GLY A 9 50.18 -12.82 -18.40
C GLY A 9 48.70 -12.64 -18.78
N ALA A 10 47.88 -13.62 -18.45
CA ALA A 10 46.42 -13.49 -18.57
C ALA A 10 45.87 -12.61 -17.43
N VAL A 11 45.43 -11.41 -17.75
CA VAL A 11 44.70 -10.55 -16.82
C VAL A 11 43.26 -11.04 -16.78
N MET A 12 42.89 -11.72 -15.71
CA MET A 12 41.52 -12.15 -15.42
C MET A 12 40.77 -10.96 -14.84
N ALA A 13 39.98 -10.28 -15.67
CA ALA A 13 39.08 -9.21 -15.23
C ALA A 13 37.94 -9.83 -14.42
N LEU A 14 38.00 -9.70 -13.07
CA LEU A 14 36.82 -9.94 -12.22
C LEU A 14 35.79 -8.84 -12.47
N THR A 15 34.77 -9.13 -13.24
CA THR A 15 33.57 -8.32 -13.28
C THR A 15 32.78 -8.57 -12.00
N LEU A 16 32.87 -7.67 -11.03
CA LEU A 16 31.96 -7.59 -9.90
C LEU A 16 30.58 -7.19 -10.45
N GLY A 17 29.78 -8.17 -10.79
CA GLY A 17 28.37 -7.99 -11.07
C GLY A 17 27.66 -7.54 -9.79
N SER A 18 27.37 -6.24 -9.67
CA SER A 18 26.44 -5.69 -8.68
C SER A 18 25.03 -6.11 -9.03
N GLY A 19 24.73 -7.39 -8.91
CA GLY A 19 23.40 -7.96 -8.96
C GLY A 19 22.73 -7.77 -7.61
N GLY A 20 22.26 -6.57 -7.31
CA GLY A 20 21.20 -6.37 -6.33
C GLY A 20 19.92 -6.99 -6.89
N ALA A 21 19.79 -8.31 -6.85
CA ALA A 21 18.54 -8.99 -7.12
C ALA A 21 17.57 -8.55 -6.04
N SER A 22 16.67 -7.62 -6.40
CA SER A 22 15.42 -7.47 -5.66
C SER A 22 14.76 -8.85 -5.71
N ALA A 23 14.80 -9.60 -4.60
CA ALA A 23 14.11 -10.86 -4.48
C ALA A 23 12.64 -10.60 -4.88
N GLU A 24 12.27 -11.09 -6.07
CA GLU A 24 10.89 -10.99 -6.55
C GLU A 24 9.99 -11.57 -5.46
N LEU A 25 8.99 -10.79 -5.05
CA LEU A 25 8.00 -11.23 -4.05
C LEU A 25 7.08 -12.25 -4.74
N HIS A 26 7.58 -13.49 -4.91
CA HIS A 26 6.81 -14.57 -5.52
C HIS A 26 5.49 -14.75 -4.76
N GLY A 27 4.38 -14.75 -5.50
CA GLY A 27 3.03 -14.86 -4.94
C GLY A 27 2.40 -13.52 -4.54
N CYS A 28 3.16 -12.42 -4.52
CA CYS A 28 2.63 -11.08 -4.26
C CYS A 28 1.94 -10.51 -5.51
N ARG A 29 0.76 -11.03 -5.83
CA ARG A 29 -0.03 -10.67 -7.02
C ARG A 29 -1.48 -10.39 -6.64
N ALA A 30 -2.14 -9.54 -7.42
CA ALA A 30 -3.58 -9.33 -7.39
C ALA A 30 -4.08 -9.14 -8.83
N SER A 31 -5.33 -9.48 -9.09
CA SER A 31 -5.95 -9.18 -10.37
C SER A 31 -6.11 -7.66 -10.55
N ARG A 32 -6.12 -7.17 -11.79
CA ARG A 32 -6.36 -5.75 -12.06
C ARG A 32 -7.68 -5.26 -11.47
N ALA A 33 -8.70 -6.10 -11.46
CA ALA A 33 -9.99 -5.76 -10.85
C ALA A 33 -9.89 -5.49 -9.34
N LEU A 34 -9.00 -6.18 -8.62
CA LEU A 34 -8.76 -5.96 -7.19
C LEU A 34 -7.84 -4.75 -6.91
N LEU A 35 -7.12 -4.28 -7.93
CA LEU A 35 -6.27 -3.09 -7.85
C LEU A 35 -6.99 -1.83 -8.31
N ASP A 36 -8.17 -1.94 -8.92
CA ASP A 36 -8.99 -0.78 -9.29
C ASP A 36 -9.50 -0.09 -8.01
N LEU A 37 -9.05 1.13 -7.79
CA LEU A 37 -9.46 1.93 -6.62
C LEU A 37 -10.88 2.50 -6.76
N GLY A 38 -11.51 2.42 -7.95
CA GLY A 38 -12.84 2.97 -8.20
C GLY A 38 -12.96 4.50 -8.07
N ASN A 39 -11.82 5.20 -8.06
CA ASN A 39 -11.77 6.66 -7.97
C ASN A 39 -10.55 7.21 -8.74
N PRO A 40 -10.69 8.26 -9.55
CA PRO A 40 -9.61 8.77 -10.42
C PRO A 40 -8.50 9.52 -9.68
N LEU A 41 -8.62 9.79 -8.38
CA LEU A 41 -7.63 10.48 -7.54
C LEU A 41 -7.14 11.79 -8.17
N GLU A 42 -8.04 12.65 -8.61
CA GLU A 42 -7.75 13.84 -9.43
C GLU A 42 -6.73 14.78 -8.78
N ILE A 43 -6.82 15.02 -7.46
CA ILE A 43 -5.88 15.90 -6.75
C ILE A 43 -4.47 15.31 -6.80
N ALA A 44 -4.32 14.02 -6.51
CA ALA A 44 -3.03 13.34 -6.57
C ALA A 44 -2.47 13.32 -8.00
N ARG A 45 -3.33 13.09 -9.01
CA ARG A 45 -2.96 13.09 -10.42
C ARG A 45 -2.46 14.47 -10.87
N THR A 46 -3.19 15.53 -10.53
CA THR A 46 -2.81 16.93 -10.83
C THR A 46 -1.48 17.29 -10.14
N ALA A 47 -1.32 16.95 -8.86
CA ALA A 47 -0.08 17.22 -8.14
C ALA A 47 1.14 16.53 -8.78
N VAL A 48 0.98 15.30 -9.27
CA VAL A 48 2.06 14.61 -10.01
C VAL A 48 2.35 15.27 -11.34
N ALA A 49 1.32 15.65 -12.10
CA ALA A 49 1.46 16.24 -13.43
C ALA A 49 2.06 17.64 -13.39
N ASP A 50 1.53 18.52 -12.55
CA ASP A 50 1.80 19.95 -12.57
C ASP A 50 2.87 20.36 -11.55
N GLU A 51 2.87 19.75 -10.36
CA GLU A 51 3.79 20.11 -9.28
C GLU A 51 5.01 19.18 -9.20
N ARG A 52 5.03 18.07 -9.92
CA ARG A 52 6.06 17.02 -9.83
C ARG A 52 6.27 16.56 -8.38
N GLN A 53 5.19 16.49 -7.62
CA GLN A 53 5.21 16.10 -6.22
C GLN A 53 3.99 15.23 -5.87
N LEU A 54 4.17 14.26 -4.98
CA LEU A 54 3.07 13.49 -4.39
C LEU A 54 3.28 13.35 -2.88
N ARG A 55 2.36 13.91 -2.11
CA ARG A 55 2.36 13.89 -0.65
C ARG A 55 1.23 12.99 -0.16
N ILE A 56 1.58 11.88 0.49
CA ILE A 56 0.64 10.86 0.96
C ILE A 56 0.70 10.80 2.49
N VAL A 57 -0.44 10.88 3.14
CA VAL A 57 -0.57 10.52 4.56
C VAL A 57 -1.10 9.08 4.63
N ALA A 58 -0.33 8.18 5.20
CA ALA A 58 -0.75 6.84 5.57
C ALA A 58 -1.30 6.88 7.01
N MET A 59 -2.62 7.03 7.13
CA MET A 59 -3.36 7.02 8.38
C MET A 59 -3.76 5.59 8.73
N GLY A 60 -3.64 5.18 9.99
CA GLY A 60 -4.08 3.85 10.36
C GLY A 60 -3.71 3.41 11.77
N SER A 61 -3.81 2.11 12.01
CA SER A 61 -3.50 1.47 13.28
C SER A 61 -2.11 0.79 13.27
N SER A 62 -1.96 -0.32 14.00
CA SER A 62 -0.73 -1.11 14.07
C SER A 62 -0.24 -1.61 12.70
N SER A 63 -1.13 -1.94 11.77
CA SER A 63 -0.75 -2.32 10.40
C SER A 63 -0.02 -1.18 9.67
N THR A 64 -0.48 0.06 9.84
CA THR A 64 0.16 1.24 9.24
C THR A 64 1.43 1.63 10.00
N GLN A 65 1.42 1.52 11.32
CA GLN A 65 2.62 1.72 12.15
C GLN A 65 3.76 0.79 11.75
N GLY A 66 3.44 -0.42 11.26
CA GLY A 66 4.40 -1.44 10.89
C GLY A 66 4.63 -2.49 11.97
N TYR A 67 3.67 -2.66 12.90
CA TYR A 67 3.76 -3.73 13.88
C TYR A 67 3.80 -5.10 13.18
N GLY A 68 4.66 -5.99 13.68
CA GLY A 68 4.89 -7.31 13.07
C GLY A 68 6.07 -7.35 12.09
N THR A 69 6.68 -6.20 11.75
CA THR A 69 7.89 -6.16 10.92
C THR A 69 9.16 -6.21 11.76
N THR A 70 10.20 -6.82 11.21
CA THR A 70 11.54 -6.87 11.83
C THR A 70 12.33 -5.56 11.66
N ASN A 71 11.91 -4.69 10.72
CA ASN A 71 12.52 -3.40 10.43
C ASN A 71 11.43 -2.41 10.01
N PRO A 72 11.42 -1.17 10.53
CA PRO A 72 10.45 -0.13 10.14
C PRO A 72 10.38 0.14 8.62
N GLN A 73 11.48 -0.09 7.90
CA GLN A 73 11.53 0.03 6.44
C GLN A 73 10.68 -1.03 5.71
N PHE A 74 10.27 -2.09 6.38
CA PHE A 74 9.43 -3.12 5.80
C PHE A 74 7.94 -2.82 5.95
N ALA A 75 7.57 -1.84 6.78
CA ALA A 75 6.19 -1.37 6.88
C ALA A 75 5.68 -0.86 5.53
N TYR A 76 4.39 -1.13 5.22
CA TYR A 76 3.84 -0.82 3.89
C TYR A 76 3.96 0.67 3.50
N PRO A 77 3.89 1.66 4.39
CA PRO A 77 4.04 3.05 3.97
C PRO A 77 5.44 3.37 3.43
N PHE A 78 6.48 2.78 4.02
CA PHE A 78 7.84 2.91 3.52
C PHE A 78 8.02 2.19 2.18
N GLN A 79 7.48 0.98 2.06
CA GLN A 79 7.52 0.20 0.81
C GLN A 79 6.74 0.90 -0.32
N LEU A 80 5.60 1.51 0.00
CA LEU A 80 4.84 2.34 -0.91
C LEU A 80 5.71 3.48 -1.46
N LYS A 81 6.39 4.23 -0.57
CA LYS A 81 7.29 5.32 -0.95
C LYS A 81 8.35 4.85 -1.95
N LEU A 82 9.11 3.80 -1.59
CA LEU A 82 10.19 3.29 -2.43
C LEU A 82 9.71 2.91 -3.83
N ARG A 83 8.54 2.30 -3.94
CA ARG A 83 8.01 1.84 -5.21
C ARG A 83 7.46 2.96 -6.07
N LEU A 84 6.83 3.96 -5.44
CA LEU A 84 6.39 5.16 -6.15
C LEU A 84 7.59 5.99 -6.67
N GLU A 85 8.65 6.12 -5.86
CA GLU A 85 9.90 6.77 -6.29
C GLU A 85 10.53 6.06 -7.49
N ALA A 86 10.58 4.72 -7.45
CA ALA A 86 11.12 3.93 -8.56
C ALA A 86 10.28 4.02 -9.83
N ALA A 87 8.95 4.09 -9.71
CA ALA A 87 8.02 4.12 -10.84
C ALA A 87 7.83 5.51 -11.45
N MET A 88 8.07 6.56 -10.69
CA MET A 88 7.86 7.95 -11.11
C MET A 88 9.13 8.79 -10.93
N PRO A 89 10.21 8.51 -11.71
CA PRO A 89 11.45 9.26 -11.63
C PRO A 89 11.20 10.76 -11.91
N GLY A 90 11.78 11.62 -11.07
CA GLY A 90 11.60 13.08 -11.15
C GLY A 90 10.30 13.60 -10.50
N VAL A 91 9.53 12.78 -9.83
CA VAL A 91 8.44 13.18 -8.91
C VAL A 91 8.93 13.08 -7.48
N ALA A 92 8.80 14.14 -6.69
CA ALA A 92 9.14 14.14 -5.27
C ALA A 92 8.06 13.38 -4.48
N ILE A 93 8.37 12.19 -3.96
CA ILE A 93 7.43 11.35 -3.23
C ILE A 93 7.64 11.49 -1.72
N HIS A 94 6.59 11.89 -1.01
CA HIS A 94 6.57 11.96 0.44
C HIS A 94 5.46 11.07 0.99
N VAL A 95 5.79 10.13 1.87
CA VAL A 95 4.82 9.28 2.56
C VAL A 95 5.01 9.44 4.06
N PHE A 96 4.00 10.01 4.72
CA PHE A 96 3.98 10.28 6.15
C PHE A 96 3.23 9.16 6.86
N ASN A 97 3.96 8.36 7.63
CA ASN A 97 3.34 7.29 8.42
C ASN A 97 2.71 7.88 9.70
N LYS A 98 1.39 7.87 9.77
CA LYS A 98 0.57 8.27 10.91
C LYS A 98 -0.18 7.06 11.51
N GLY A 99 0.48 5.91 11.56
CA GLY A 99 -0.03 4.70 12.22
C GLY A 99 0.12 4.78 13.74
N ILE A 100 -0.96 4.49 14.47
CA ILE A 100 -0.95 4.35 15.95
C ILE A 100 -1.64 3.02 16.30
N GLY A 101 -0.89 2.11 16.94
CA GLY A 101 -1.37 0.78 17.28
C GLY A 101 -2.66 0.77 18.08
N GLY A 102 -3.55 -0.17 17.80
CA GLY A 102 -4.79 -0.38 18.55
C GLY A 102 -5.94 0.56 18.20
N GLN A 103 -5.73 1.66 17.49
CA GLN A 103 -6.78 2.63 17.20
C GLN A 103 -7.87 2.09 16.27
N ASP A 104 -9.11 2.48 16.54
CA ASP A 104 -10.28 2.27 15.68
C ASP A 104 -10.65 3.54 14.87
N ALA A 105 -11.80 3.50 14.20
CA ALA A 105 -12.25 4.59 13.34
C ALA A 105 -12.52 5.90 14.09
N ASP A 106 -12.99 5.86 15.34
CA ASP A 106 -13.24 7.05 16.15
C ASP A 106 -11.96 7.77 16.51
N GLU A 107 -11.00 7.01 17.04
CA GLU A 107 -9.71 7.54 17.49
C GLU A 107 -8.94 8.14 16.31
N MET A 108 -8.98 7.49 15.15
CA MET A 108 -8.36 8.00 13.93
C MET A 108 -9.08 9.26 13.40
N THR A 109 -10.43 9.28 13.41
CA THR A 109 -11.22 10.44 12.99
C THR A 109 -10.93 11.65 13.85
N ALA A 110 -10.78 11.48 15.16
CA ALA A 110 -10.47 12.56 16.10
C ALA A 110 -9.15 13.29 15.78
N ARG A 111 -8.15 12.57 15.23
CA ARG A 111 -6.84 13.14 14.87
C ARG A 111 -6.66 13.40 13.37
N MET A 112 -7.68 13.12 12.54
CA MET A 112 -7.58 13.24 11.09
C MET A 112 -7.08 14.64 10.67
N LYS A 113 -7.64 15.69 11.22
CA LYS A 113 -7.24 17.05 10.89
C LYS A 113 -5.81 17.36 11.32
N SER A 114 -5.44 17.04 12.55
CA SER A 114 -4.11 17.34 13.10
C SER A 114 -2.98 16.58 12.39
N ASP A 115 -3.26 15.40 11.86
CA ASP A 115 -2.26 14.58 11.20
C ASP A 115 -2.16 14.85 9.68
N VAL A 116 -3.27 15.23 9.04
CA VAL A 116 -3.31 15.44 7.58
C VAL A 116 -2.96 16.88 7.19
N GLN A 117 -3.49 17.87 7.91
CA GLN A 117 -3.34 19.28 7.53
C GLN A 117 -1.88 19.77 7.47
N PRO A 118 -0.99 19.46 8.45
CA PRO A 118 0.39 19.92 8.41
C PRO A 118 1.18 19.37 7.22
N GLU A 119 0.80 18.18 6.75
CA GLU A 119 1.49 17.48 5.68
C GLU A 119 1.05 17.96 4.30
N ARG A 120 0.01 18.79 4.18
CA ARG A 120 -0.56 19.25 2.90
C ARG A 120 -0.75 18.07 1.93
N ALA A 121 -1.40 17.01 2.41
CA ALA A 121 -1.53 15.77 1.68
C ALA A 121 -2.35 15.93 0.40
N HIS A 122 -1.87 15.37 -0.70
CA HIS A 122 -2.65 15.21 -1.93
C HIS A 122 -3.52 13.94 -1.87
N LEU A 123 -3.07 12.96 -1.09
CA LEU A 123 -3.73 11.67 -0.92
C LEU A 123 -3.65 11.22 0.55
N VAL A 124 -4.77 10.78 1.10
CA VAL A 124 -4.82 10.06 2.37
C VAL A 124 -5.15 8.59 2.08
N VAL A 125 -4.27 7.69 2.47
CA VAL A 125 -4.55 6.25 2.55
C VAL A 125 -4.96 5.95 3.98
N TRP A 126 -6.23 5.62 4.20
CA TRP A 126 -6.77 5.35 5.53
C TRP A 126 -7.01 3.86 5.75
N GLN A 127 -6.09 3.21 6.44
CA GLN A 127 -6.22 1.82 6.87
C GLN A 127 -7.09 1.78 8.13
N VAL A 128 -8.26 1.16 8.03
CA VAL A 128 -9.29 1.17 9.07
C VAL A 128 -10.15 -0.09 9.01
N GLY A 129 -10.95 -0.35 10.03
CA GLY A 129 -11.97 -1.39 10.08
C GLY A 129 -11.61 -2.57 10.97
N THR A 130 -10.37 -3.06 10.95
CA THR A 130 -9.96 -4.25 11.72
C THR A 130 -10.25 -4.12 13.22
N ASN A 131 -9.80 -3.02 13.86
CA ASN A 131 -10.04 -2.84 15.29
C ASN A 131 -11.51 -2.52 15.61
N SER A 132 -12.24 -1.89 14.69
CA SER A 132 -13.68 -1.70 14.82
C SER A 132 -14.42 -3.04 14.83
N ALA A 133 -14.03 -3.97 13.93
CA ALA A 133 -14.59 -5.32 13.91
C ALA A 133 -14.23 -6.12 15.17
N ILE A 134 -12.95 -6.12 15.58
CA ILE A 134 -12.49 -6.81 16.80
C ILE A 134 -13.24 -6.29 18.05
N ARG A 135 -13.47 -4.98 18.14
CA ARG A 135 -14.24 -4.34 19.22
C ARG A 135 -15.75 -4.47 19.05
N ARG A 136 -16.21 -5.10 17.97
CA ARG A 136 -17.64 -5.29 17.64
C ARG A 136 -18.43 -3.98 17.64
N ILE A 137 -17.84 -2.92 17.09
CA ILE A 137 -18.55 -1.65 16.89
C ILE A 137 -19.67 -1.89 15.88
N PRO A 138 -20.93 -1.57 16.20
CA PRO A 138 -22.04 -1.76 15.25
C PRO A 138 -21.70 -1.15 13.87
N THR A 139 -22.02 -1.87 12.79
CA THR A 139 -21.61 -1.48 11.43
C THR A 139 -22.21 -0.16 10.95
N ASP A 140 -23.39 0.22 11.44
CA ASP A 140 -24.02 1.52 11.21
C ASP A 140 -23.22 2.65 11.87
N GLN A 141 -22.76 2.46 13.11
CA GLN A 141 -21.89 3.41 13.80
C GLN A 141 -20.54 3.50 13.11
N PHE A 142 -19.97 2.36 12.72
CA PHE A 142 -18.72 2.32 11.96
C PHE A 142 -18.84 3.10 10.65
N ALA A 143 -19.92 2.88 9.87
CA ALA A 143 -20.20 3.63 8.65
C ALA A 143 -20.29 5.15 8.88
N LYS A 144 -20.95 5.58 9.97
CA LYS A 144 -21.03 7.00 10.35
C LYS A 144 -19.64 7.61 10.62
N ARG A 145 -18.77 6.86 11.30
CA ARG A 145 -17.38 7.27 11.60
C ARG A 145 -16.54 7.37 10.35
N LEU A 146 -16.67 6.42 9.42
CA LEU A 146 -15.98 6.46 8.13
C LEU A 146 -16.39 7.71 7.33
N ARG A 147 -17.69 8.00 7.24
CA ARG A 147 -18.19 9.20 6.54
C ARG A 147 -17.59 10.47 7.13
N ALA A 148 -17.62 10.60 8.46
CA ALA A 148 -17.07 11.76 9.14
C ALA A 148 -15.57 11.93 8.89
N GLY A 149 -14.78 10.86 8.99
CA GLY A 149 -13.35 10.91 8.73
C GLY A 149 -13.01 11.28 7.28
N ILE A 150 -13.73 10.72 6.30
CA ILE A 150 -13.56 11.08 4.88
C ILE A 150 -13.91 12.55 4.65
N ASP A 151 -15.02 13.04 5.23
CA ASP A 151 -15.45 14.43 5.06
C ASP A 151 -14.43 15.42 5.63
N ILE A 152 -13.88 15.14 6.82
CA ILE A 152 -12.80 15.94 7.41
C ILE A 152 -11.62 16.00 6.45
N GLY A 153 -11.12 14.86 6.00
CA GLY A 153 -9.95 14.83 5.15
C GLY A 153 -10.16 15.44 3.77
N LYS A 154 -11.34 15.24 3.16
CA LYS A 154 -11.69 15.91 1.88
C LYS A 154 -11.78 17.42 2.03
N SER A 155 -12.25 17.93 3.18
CA SER A 155 -12.25 19.38 3.46
C SER A 155 -10.84 19.98 3.56
N LEU A 156 -9.82 19.16 3.72
CA LEU A 156 -8.40 19.55 3.72
C LEU A 156 -7.77 19.52 2.32
N GLY A 157 -8.55 19.23 1.28
CA GLY A 157 -8.08 19.24 -0.11
C GLY A 157 -7.33 17.98 -0.52
N ALA A 158 -7.60 16.82 0.09
CA ALA A 158 -6.95 15.55 -0.26
C ALA A 158 -7.93 14.55 -0.91
N ASN A 159 -7.43 13.73 -1.82
CA ASN A 159 -8.10 12.50 -2.22
C ASN A 159 -8.05 11.48 -1.08
N PHE A 160 -9.00 10.54 -1.06
CA PHE A 160 -9.06 9.47 -0.07
C PHE A 160 -9.05 8.10 -0.72
N VAL A 161 -8.26 7.19 -0.16
CA VAL A 161 -8.33 5.75 -0.42
C VAL A 161 -8.50 5.05 0.93
N LEU A 162 -9.61 4.35 1.11
CA LEU A 162 -9.79 3.42 2.23
C LEU A 162 -9.00 2.15 1.96
N MET A 163 -8.24 1.68 2.93
CA MET A 163 -7.67 0.34 2.95
C MET A 163 -8.45 -0.48 3.97
N ASN A 164 -9.23 -1.45 3.50
CA ASN A 164 -10.11 -2.23 4.37
C ASN A 164 -9.36 -3.27 5.23
N LEU A 165 -10.08 -4.14 5.93
CA LEU A 165 -9.56 -5.14 6.84
C LEU A 165 -8.52 -6.05 6.16
N GLN A 166 -7.66 -6.69 6.93
CA GLN A 166 -6.84 -7.80 6.46
C GLN A 166 -7.59 -9.14 6.55
N TYR A 167 -7.37 -10.03 5.59
CA TYR A 167 -7.85 -11.42 5.64
C TYR A 167 -6.83 -12.28 6.37
N VAL A 168 -6.97 -12.39 7.69
CA VAL A 168 -6.05 -13.10 8.61
C VAL A 168 -6.84 -13.89 9.66
N PRO A 169 -6.26 -14.92 10.31
CA PRO A 169 -6.98 -15.80 11.23
C PRO A 169 -7.82 -15.06 12.27
N ALA A 170 -7.28 -14.05 12.93
CA ALA A 170 -7.98 -13.29 13.99
C ALA A 170 -9.16 -12.46 13.45
N VAL A 171 -9.17 -12.09 12.17
CA VAL A 171 -10.27 -11.36 11.55
C VAL A 171 -11.30 -12.32 10.98
N VAL A 172 -10.87 -13.36 10.26
CA VAL A 172 -11.75 -14.36 9.64
C VAL A 172 -12.54 -15.17 10.68
N ALA A 173 -12.06 -15.22 11.93
CA ALA A 173 -12.80 -15.82 13.04
C ALA A 173 -13.96 -14.94 13.58
N LEU A 174 -14.09 -13.70 13.15
CA LEU A 174 -15.20 -12.83 13.53
C LEU A 174 -16.46 -13.19 12.72
N PRO A 175 -17.66 -13.08 13.29
CA PRO A 175 -18.89 -13.51 12.61
C PRO A 175 -19.37 -12.54 11.49
N ASP A 176 -18.85 -11.32 11.47
CA ASP A 176 -19.35 -10.20 10.67
C ASP A 176 -18.24 -9.44 9.90
N GLU A 177 -17.07 -10.06 9.73
CA GLU A 177 -15.91 -9.41 9.06
C GLU A 177 -16.21 -9.00 7.61
N GLU A 178 -16.98 -9.80 6.88
CA GLU A 178 -17.39 -9.48 5.51
C GLU A 178 -18.35 -8.29 5.47
N GLU A 179 -19.19 -8.12 6.50
CA GLU A 179 -20.10 -6.98 6.62
C GLU A 179 -19.32 -5.67 6.79
N TYR A 180 -18.25 -5.65 7.61
CA TYR A 180 -17.36 -4.50 7.71
C TYR A 180 -16.69 -4.18 6.38
N ALA A 181 -16.21 -5.19 5.65
CA ALA A 181 -15.60 -4.99 4.33
C ALA A 181 -16.61 -4.42 3.32
N ARG A 182 -17.85 -4.93 3.31
CA ARG A 182 -18.94 -4.45 2.47
C ARG A 182 -19.29 -2.99 2.76
N VAL A 183 -19.50 -2.66 4.03
CA VAL A 183 -19.82 -1.29 4.49
C VAL A 183 -18.72 -0.30 4.06
N MET A 184 -17.46 -0.68 4.15
CA MET A 184 -16.36 0.17 3.69
C MET A 184 -16.45 0.45 2.19
N GLY A 185 -16.77 -0.55 1.37
CA GLY A 185 -16.98 -0.38 -0.07
C GLY A 185 -18.14 0.57 -0.39
N GLU A 186 -19.27 0.42 0.31
CA GLU A 186 -20.45 1.27 0.14
C GLU A 186 -20.14 2.73 0.51
N VAL A 187 -19.51 2.96 1.66
CA VAL A 187 -19.13 4.30 2.10
C VAL A 187 -18.07 4.92 1.19
N ALA A 188 -17.11 4.14 0.70
CA ALA A 188 -16.13 4.63 -0.27
C ALA A 188 -16.82 5.14 -1.53
N LYS A 189 -17.72 4.35 -2.10
CA LYS A 189 -18.52 4.73 -3.29
C LYS A 189 -19.39 5.95 -3.02
N GLU A 190 -20.14 5.96 -1.91
CA GLU A 190 -21.03 7.08 -1.51
C GLU A 190 -20.25 8.39 -1.38
N LYS A 191 -19.08 8.33 -0.75
CA LYS A 191 -18.26 9.52 -0.45
C LYS A 191 -17.29 9.87 -1.59
N GLY A 192 -17.30 9.13 -2.71
CA GLY A 192 -16.33 9.34 -3.78
C GLY A 192 -14.88 9.22 -3.27
N ALA A 193 -14.60 8.21 -2.47
CA ALA A 193 -13.27 7.78 -2.06
C ALA A 193 -12.88 6.53 -2.84
N GLY A 194 -11.58 6.27 -3.00
CA GLY A 194 -11.09 5.01 -3.51
C GLY A 194 -11.16 3.90 -2.44
N LEU A 195 -11.15 2.65 -2.89
CA LEU A 195 -11.03 1.48 -2.02
C LEU A 195 -9.88 0.60 -2.46
N PHE A 196 -8.87 0.45 -1.62
CA PHE A 196 -7.89 -0.62 -1.76
C PHE A 196 -8.40 -1.84 -0.99
N ASN A 197 -8.94 -2.81 -1.73
CA ASN A 197 -9.61 -3.98 -1.18
C ASN A 197 -8.61 -5.04 -0.70
N ARG A 198 -7.87 -4.70 0.37
CA ARG A 198 -6.85 -5.57 0.98
C ARG A 198 -7.44 -6.92 1.43
N PHE A 199 -8.67 -6.93 1.92
CA PHE A 199 -9.36 -8.13 2.37
C PHE A 199 -9.47 -9.17 1.23
N ASP A 200 -9.98 -8.78 0.08
CA ASP A 200 -10.15 -9.68 -1.05
C ASP A 200 -8.81 -10.06 -1.71
N ILE A 201 -7.85 -9.14 -1.74
CA ILE A 201 -6.48 -9.43 -2.21
C ILE A 201 -5.86 -10.55 -1.38
N MET A 202 -5.89 -10.44 -0.05
CA MET A 202 -5.31 -11.43 0.85
C MET A 202 -6.12 -12.74 0.88
N ARG A 203 -7.45 -12.65 0.71
CA ARG A 203 -8.31 -13.81 0.53
C ARG A 203 -7.95 -14.59 -0.74
N ALA A 204 -7.63 -13.89 -1.83
CA ALA A 204 -7.15 -14.53 -3.05
C ALA A 204 -5.81 -15.23 -2.82
N TRP A 205 -4.84 -14.61 -2.14
CA TRP A 205 -3.58 -15.29 -1.80
C TRP A 205 -3.81 -16.60 -1.06
N TYR A 206 -4.67 -16.58 -0.03
CA TYR A 206 -4.98 -17.77 0.74
C TYR A 206 -5.65 -18.85 -0.11
N LYS A 207 -6.62 -18.48 -0.96
CA LYS A 207 -7.30 -19.40 -1.88
C LYS A 207 -6.37 -20.00 -2.93
N ASP A 208 -5.36 -19.22 -3.37
CA ASP A 208 -4.34 -19.67 -4.31
C ASP A 208 -3.23 -20.52 -3.65
N GLY A 209 -3.41 -20.89 -2.38
CA GLY A 209 -2.54 -21.82 -1.66
C GLY A 209 -1.41 -21.17 -0.85
N MET A 210 -1.37 -19.83 -0.73
CA MET A 210 -0.40 -19.17 0.15
C MET A 210 -0.82 -19.32 1.61
N PRO A 211 -0.07 -20.04 2.47
CA PRO A 211 -0.43 -20.21 3.86
C PRO A 211 -0.28 -18.92 4.64
N TYR A 212 -1.10 -18.73 5.69
CA TYR A 212 -1.01 -17.55 6.56
C TYR A 212 0.41 -17.30 7.10
N SER A 213 1.15 -18.36 7.45
CA SER A 213 2.52 -18.26 7.96
C SER A 213 3.50 -17.54 7.01
N GLN A 214 3.17 -17.45 5.72
CA GLN A 214 4.00 -16.73 4.74
C GLN A 214 3.84 -15.21 4.85
N PHE A 215 2.68 -14.69 5.26
CA PHE A 215 2.39 -13.26 5.27
C PHE A 215 1.84 -12.69 6.59
N VAL A 216 1.57 -13.58 7.58
CA VAL A 216 1.06 -13.23 8.92
C VAL A 216 2.06 -13.65 9.98
N THR A 217 2.19 -12.87 11.04
CA THR A 217 2.98 -13.22 12.24
C THR A 217 2.29 -14.32 13.05
N SER A 218 3.01 -14.88 14.02
CA SER A 218 2.49 -15.95 14.89
C SER A 218 1.29 -15.55 15.76
N ASP A 219 1.02 -14.23 15.88
CA ASP A 219 -0.16 -13.73 16.61
C ASP A 219 -1.48 -13.89 15.84
N GLY A 220 -1.41 -14.29 14.56
CA GLY A 220 -2.58 -14.50 13.71
C GLY A 220 -3.31 -13.23 13.28
N LEU A 221 -2.76 -12.04 13.58
CA LEU A 221 -3.37 -10.74 13.30
C LEU A 221 -2.51 -9.86 12.40
N HIS A 222 -1.25 -9.66 12.76
CA HIS A 222 -0.40 -8.69 12.09
C HIS A 222 0.34 -9.30 10.89
N LEU A 223 0.60 -8.47 9.89
CA LEU A 223 1.40 -8.87 8.73
C LEU A 223 2.89 -8.87 9.09
N ASN A 224 3.60 -9.92 8.66
CA ASN A 224 5.06 -9.98 8.74
C ASN A 224 5.71 -9.14 7.64
N ASP A 225 7.04 -9.17 7.53
CA ASP A 225 7.83 -8.44 6.54
C ASP A 225 7.35 -8.68 5.10
N PHE A 226 7.07 -9.94 4.75
CA PHE A 226 6.60 -10.30 3.42
C PHE A 226 5.22 -9.70 3.15
N GLY A 227 4.26 -9.89 4.05
CA GLY A 227 2.91 -9.36 3.92
C GLY A 227 2.89 -7.84 3.79
N GLN A 228 3.65 -7.13 4.62
CA GLN A 228 3.76 -5.68 4.58
C GLN A 228 4.38 -5.18 3.26
N LYS A 229 5.45 -5.81 2.79
CA LYS A 229 6.08 -5.50 1.49
C LYS A 229 5.12 -5.73 0.33
N CYS A 230 4.33 -6.81 0.37
CA CYS A 230 3.31 -7.10 -0.63
C CYS A 230 2.21 -6.03 -0.66
N ILE A 231 1.68 -5.64 0.49
CA ILE A 231 0.66 -4.58 0.55
C ILE A 231 1.21 -3.27 0.02
N GLY A 232 2.44 -2.88 0.39
CA GLY A 232 3.09 -1.68 -0.15
C GLY A 232 3.27 -1.73 -1.67
N LYS A 233 3.65 -2.89 -2.21
CA LYS A 233 3.78 -3.13 -3.67
C LYS A 233 2.42 -2.96 -4.37
N LEU A 234 1.42 -3.70 -3.95
CA LEU A 234 0.13 -3.72 -4.64
C LEU A 234 -0.62 -2.38 -4.51
N LEU A 235 -0.50 -1.70 -3.37
CA LEU A 235 -1.04 -0.35 -3.21
C LEU A 235 -0.32 0.64 -4.14
N SER A 236 1.00 0.52 -4.32
CA SER A 236 1.73 1.38 -5.27
C SER A 236 1.27 1.15 -6.70
N GLU A 237 1.06 -0.10 -7.11
CA GLU A 237 0.54 -0.46 -8.43
C GLU A 237 -0.86 0.14 -8.66
N ALA A 238 -1.76 -0.01 -7.68
CA ALA A 238 -3.11 0.55 -7.75
C ALA A 238 -3.11 2.09 -7.89
N ILE A 239 -2.24 2.78 -7.13
CA ILE A 239 -2.10 4.23 -7.23
C ILE A 239 -1.51 4.62 -8.59
N ILE A 240 -0.42 3.98 -9.04
CA ILE A 240 0.23 4.28 -10.32
C ILE A 240 -0.75 4.09 -11.48
N ASP A 241 -1.46 2.97 -11.53
CA ASP A 241 -2.45 2.68 -12.58
C ASP A 241 -3.56 3.74 -12.63
N THR A 242 -3.86 4.36 -11.48
CA THR A 242 -4.90 5.39 -11.37
C THR A 242 -4.41 6.78 -11.77
N ILE A 243 -3.18 7.18 -11.38
CA ILE A 243 -2.70 8.57 -11.53
C ILE A 243 -1.68 8.76 -12.63
N ALA A 244 -1.06 7.68 -13.16
CA ALA A 244 -0.10 7.80 -14.25
C ALA A 244 -0.77 8.33 -15.53
N PRO A 245 -0.13 9.23 -16.28
CA PRO A 245 -0.63 9.64 -17.58
C PRO A 245 -0.76 8.40 -18.49
N LYS A 246 -1.89 8.24 -19.15
CA LYS A 246 -2.17 7.10 -20.06
C LYS A 246 -1.13 6.89 -21.19
N GLN A 247 -0.19 7.82 -21.37
CA GLN A 247 0.86 7.77 -22.38
C GLN A 247 2.08 6.90 -22.04
N LEU A 248 2.23 6.47 -20.78
CA LEU A 248 3.37 5.62 -20.39
C LEU A 248 3.14 4.11 -20.58
N THR A 249 1.91 3.71 -20.90
CA THR A 249 1.56 2.29 -21.09
C THR A 249 1.55 1.83 -22.54
N GLY A 250 1.87 2.70 -23.50
CA GLY A 250 1.81 2.44 -24.94
C GLY A 250 3.18 2.40 -25.60
N ALA A 251 4.09 1.51 -25.19
CA ALA A 251 5.16 1.07 -26.09
C ALA A 251 4.58 -0.04 -26.97
N PRO A 252 4.47 0.13 -28.31
CA PRO A 252 4.08 -0.96 -29.17
C PRO A 252 5.19 -2.01 -29.17
N HIS A 253 4.85 -3.25 -28.79
CA HIS A 253 5.67 -4.42 -29.16
C HIS A 253 5.73 -4.46 -30.68
N THR A 254 6.84 -4.04 -31.27
CA THR A 254 7.19 -4.41 -32.63
C THR A 254 7.66 -5.86 -32.61
N PRO A 255 6.99 -6.79 -33.33
CA PRO A 255 7.51 -8.13 -33.52
C PRO A 255 8.64 -8.06 -34.55
N HIS A 256 9.79 -8.60 -34.17
CA HIS A 256 10.86 -9.03 -35.08
C HIS A 256 10.99 -10.53 -34.95
#